data_d30929fe4e9b1120c77990aac2a5031e
#
_entry.id   d30929fe4e9b1120c77990aac2a5031e
#
_cell.length_a   1.000
_cell.length_b   1.000
_cell.length_c   1.000
_cell.angle_alpha   90.00
_cell.angle_beta   90.00
_cell.angle_gamma   90.00
#
_symmetry.space_group_name_H-M   'P 1'
#
loop_
_entity.id
_entity.type
_entity.pdbx_description
1 polymer ?
#
loop_
_entity_poly.entity_id
_entity_poly.type
_entity_poly.pdbx_seq_one_letter_code
_entity_poly.pdbx_strand_id
1 'polypeptide(L)'
;LALFAFILVAISGVSSGYIRLYEPSDLLSQYGLMLIGKSVLLIALGVFGALHRLKLVSDFAKRATGFWRLVTLELTVMGLAMGLGTALALTPLPISDAEFVPPTPAQLLTGDPLPPELTEAAWITVWDPDPLWATIAVLGIAVYLYGVKVLRDRGDKWPLSRTIPWVLGMIVLFYVTNGAPHAYQEYLFSVHMVGHMMLSMLVPVLLVPGAPVTLLSRAQAPRTDGSKGLREWVLWAVHTPYAWFISQPIVAGLNFALSLVMFYYAPLFRWATEEHLGHQWMLVHFLIVGYLFVQSLIGVDPQPHKPGYPIKLMLLIGTMAFHAFFGLGLMNERGLLLADWFGSMGRTWGDDPLADQAVGGAFAWGVGELPTIVITLIVVTQWYRSDIRERKRLDRQADRTGNKELE
;
A
#
# COMPACT_ATOMS: atom_id res chain seq x y z
N LEU A 1 2.92 17.10 -7.19
CA LEU A 1 3.21 15.89 -7.97
C LEU A 1 4.68 15.84 -8.42
N ALA A 2 5.21 16.85 -9.15
CA ALA A 2 6.58 16.82 -9.68
C ALA A 2 7.66 16.64 -8.58
N LEU A 3 7.57 17.36 -7.45
CA LEU A 3 8.50 17.19 -6.34
C LEU A 3 8.41 15.78 -5.73
N PHE A 4 7.21 15.24 -5.60
CA PHE A 4 7.00 13.89 -5.09
C PHE A 4 7.62 12.83 -6.03
N ALA A 5 7.35 12.95 -7.33
CA ALA A 5 7.94 12.07 -8.34
C ALA A 5 9.49 12.16 -8.33
N PHE A 6 10.05 13.36 -8.22
CA PHE A 6 11.50 13.56 -8.11
C PHE A 6 12.09 12.86 -6.87
N ILE A 7 11.46 13.00 -5.71
CA ILE A 7 11.90 12.34 -4.47
C ILE A 7 11.85 10.82 -4.62
N LEU A 8 10.78 10.26 -5.20
CA LEU A 8 10.67 8.82 -5.43
C LEU A 8 11.78 8.30 -6.35
N VAL A 9 12.04 9.01 -7.46
CA VAL A 9 13.12 8.64 -8.39
C VAL A 9 14.49 8.74 -7.73
N ALA A 10 14.72 9.75 -6.90
CA ALA A 10 15.97 9.91 -6.17
C ALA A 10 16.19 8.78 -5.16
N ILE A 11 15.18 8.45 -4.36
CA ILE A 11 15.25 7.34 -3.39
C ILE A 11 15.48 6.01 -4.10
N SER A 12 14.69 5.71 -5.13
CA SER A 12 14.84 4.49 -5.94
C SER A 12 16.25 4.39 -6.56
N GLY A 13 16.79 5.51 -7.07
CA GLY A 13 18.14 5.55 -7.64
C GLY A 13 19.23 5.27 -6.62
N VAL A 14 19.13 5.87 -5.42
CA VAL A 14 20.08 5.64 -4.32
C VAL A 14 20.02 4.21 -3.83
N SER A 15 18.82 3.69 -3.60
CA SER A 15 18.62 2.30 -3.15
C SER A 15 19.17 1.29 -4.16
N SER A 16 18.86 1.48 -5.45
CA SER A 16 19.40 0.62 -6.53
C SER A 16 20.92 0.68 -6.64
N GLY A 17 21.52 1.85 -6.39
CA GLY A 17 22.97 2.01 -6.35
C GLY A 17 23.61 1.28 -5.16
N TYR A 18 23.00 1.43 -3.98
CA TYR A 18 23.50 0.81 -2.75
C TYR A 18 23.52 -0.73 -2.83
N ILE A 19 22.49 -1.34 -3.37
CA ILE A 19 22.39 -2.80 -3.51
C ILE A 19 23.43 -3.37 -4.50
N ARG A 20 23.90 -2.56 -5.46
CA ARG A 20 24.79 -3.00 -6.55
C ARG A 20 26.27 -2.69 -6.34
N LEU A 21 26.62 -2.01 -5.28
CA LEU A 21 27.99 -1.70 -4.90
C LEU A 21 28.33 -2.47 -3.63
N TYR A 22 29.36 -3.29 -3.68
CA TYR A 22 29.78 -4.13 -2.57
C TYR A 22 30.75 -3.38 -1.64
N GLU A 23 31.61 -2.55 -2.22
CA GLU A 23 32.62 -1.77 -1.51
C GLU A 23 32.62 -0.30 -1.96
N PRO A 24 33.09 0.63 -1.09
CA PRO A 24 33.25 2.04 -1.48
C PRO A 24 34.16 2.26 -2.69
N SER A 25 35.13 1.39 -2.90
CA SER A 25 36.04 1.36 -4.05
C SER A 25 35.32 1.15 -5.38
N ASP A 26 34.17 0.46 -5.37
CA ASP A 26 33.35 0.20 -6.55
C ASP A 26 32.80 1.49 -7.18
N LEU A 27 32.71 2.57 -6.40
CA LEU A 27 32.37 3.89 -6.93
C LEU A 27 33.35 4.40 -8.00
N LEU A 28 34.58 3.90 -7.99
CA LEU A 28 35.59 4.22 -9.00
C LEU A 28 35.58 3.25 -10.18
N SER A 29 34.77 2.21 -10.13
CA SER A 29 34.54 1.30 -11.27
C SER A 29 33.80 2.01 -12.40
N GLN A 30 33.81 1.40 -13.59
CA GLN A 30 33.04 1.91 -14.73
C GLN A 30 31.53 2.06 -14.39
N TYR A 31 30.96 1.10 -13.65
CA TYR A 31 29.59 1.14 -13.19
C TYR A 31 29.37 2.31 -12.19
N GLY A 32 30.27 2.44 -11.19
CA GLY A 32 30.19 3.49 -10.18
C GLY A 32 30.31 4.89 -10.75
N LEU A 33 31.22 5.12 -11.71
CA LEU A 33 31.35 6.42 -12.40
C LEU A 33 30.10 6.80 -13.19
N MET A 34 29.43 5.84 -13.85
CA MET A 34 28.17 6.08 -14.53
C MET A 34 27.03 6.37 -13.52
N LEU A 35 27.02 5.70 -12.37
CA LEU A 35 26.05 5.96 -11.29
C LEU A 35 26.22 7.36 -10.73
N ILE A 36 27.47 7.82 -10.50
CA ILE A 36 27.78 9.20 -10.08
C ILE A 36 27.29 10.17 -11.15
N GLY A 37 27.60 9.93 -12.43
CA GLY A 37 27.16 10.78 -13.54
C GLY A 37 25.63 10.90 -13.60
N LYS A 38 24.90 9.80 -13.45
CA LYS A 38 23.44 9.79 -13.40
C LYS A 38 22.89 10.57 -12.20
N SER A 39 23.55 10.45 -11.04
CA SER A 39 23.17 11.18 -9.83
C SER A 39 23.37 12.70 -10.00
N VAL A 40 24.46 13.12 -10.62
CA VAL A 40 24.71 14.54 -10.94
C VAL A 40 23.65 15.09 -11.89
N LEU A 41 23.27 14.33 -12.94
CA LEU A 41 22.20 14.74 -13.85
C LEU A 41 20.85 14.84 -13.14
N LEU A 42 20.54 13.92 -12.23
CA LEU A 42 19.31 13.97 -11.44
C LEU A 42 19.28 15.22 -10.54
N ILE A 43 20.39 15.57 -9.88
CA ILE A 43 20.50 16.78 -9.09
C ILE A 43 20.31 18.02 -9.98
N ALA A 44 20.92 18.06 -11.17
CA ALA A 44 20.73 19.14 -12.12
C ALA A 44 19.27 19.31 -12.53
N LEU A 45 18.54 18.22 -12.81
CA LEU A 45 17.10 18.25 -13.09
C LEU A 45 16.29 18.79 -11.91
N GLY A 46 16.63 18.39 -10.68
CA GLY A 46 16.01 18.93 -9.48
C GLY A 46 16.20 20.43 -9.31
N VAL A 47 17.41 20.91 -9.57
CA VAL A 47 17.74 22.35 -9.56
C VAL A 47 16.97 23.10 -10.63
N PHE A 48 16.90 22.58 -11.87
CA PHE A 48 16.10 23.21 -12.94
C PHE A 48 14.62 23.27 -12.56
N GLY A 49 14.04 22.18 -12.04
CA GLY A 49 12.67 22.18 -11.57
C GLY A 49 12.38 23.19 -10.43
N ALA A 50 13.34 23.35 -9.51
CA ALA A 50 13.25 24.34 -8.44
C ALA A 50 13.35 25.78 -8.98
N LEU A 51 14.29 26.04 -9.90
CA LEU A 51 14.44 27.36 -10.55
C LEU A 51 13.21 27.72 -11.37
N HIS A 52 12.62 26.77 -12.10
CA HIS A 52 11.34 26.96 -12.80
C HIS A 52 10.24 27.43 -11.86
N ARG A 53 10.11 26.79 -10.71
CA ARG A 53 9.06 27.10 -9.74
C ARG A 53 9.26 28.47 -9.08
N LEU A 54 10.51 28.86 -8.82
CA LEU A 54 10.82 30.06 -8.01
C LEU A 54 10.96 31.35 -8.83
N LYS A 55 11.45 31.29 -10.07
CA LYS A 55 11.84 32.49 -10.84
C LYS A 55 11.21 32.61 -12.23
N LEU A 56 10.68 31.57 -12.83
CA LEU A 56 10.48 31.54 -14.26
C LEU A 56 9.01 31.64 -14.72
N VAL A 57 8.05 31.32 -13.86
CA VAL A 57 6.63 31.38 -14.22
C VAL A 57 6.15 32.82 -14.43
N SER A 58 6.75 33.81 -13.76
CA SER A 58 6.38 35.22 -13.87
C SER A 58 7.08 36.00 -14.99
N ASP A 59 8.34 35.68 -15.32
CA ASP A 59 9.15 36.48 -16.24
C ASP A 59 9.27 35.92 -17.67
N PHE A 60 9.14 34.59 -17.83
CA PHE A 60 9.29 33.93 -19.14
C PHE A 60 8.10 34.08 -20.08
N ALA A 61 6.90 34.38 -19.57
CA ALA A 61 5.77 34.73 -20.41
C ALA A 61 6.04 35.92 -21.35
N LYS A 62 7.14 36.67 -21.09
CA LYS A 62 7.53 37.84 -21.87
C LYS A 62 8.61 37.60 -22.94
N ARG A 63 9.31 36.45 -22.97
CA ARG A 63 10.36 36.15 -23.97
C ARG A 63 10.34 34.68 -24.40
N ALA A 64 9.65 34.39 -25.50
CA ALA A 64 9.50 33.05 -26.07
C ALA A 64 10.86 32.30 -26.32
N THR A 65 11.92 33.02 -26.71
CA THR A 65 13.25 32.44 -26.95
C THR A 65 13.92 31.87 -25.70
N GLY A 66 13.69 32.47 -24.53
CA GLY A 66 14.22 31.97 -23.26
C GLY A 66 13.55 30.67 -22.82
N PHE A 67 12.25 30.55 -23.02
CA PHE A 67 11.47 29.36 -22.73
C PHE A 67 11.98 28.15 -23.53
N TRP A 68 12.09 28.27 -24.84
CA TRP A 68 12.56 27.16 -25.70
C TRP A 68 13.98 26.72 -25.39
N ARG A 69 14.90 27.62 -25.09
CA ARG A 69 16.27 27.25 -24.67
C ARG A 69 16.26 26.42 -23.40
N LEU A 70 15.43 26.76 -22.42
CA LEU A 70 15.35 26.05 -21.17
C LEU A 70 14.72 24.67 -21.35
N VAL A 71 13.62 24.57 -22.10
CA VAL A 71 12.98 23.30 -22.46
C VAL A 71 13.97 22.37 -23.17
N THR A 72 14.73 22.92 -24.14
CA THR A 72 15.74 22.13 -24.86
C THR A 72 16.84 21.61 -23.91
N LEU A 73 17.32 22.46 -23.00
CA LEU A 73 18.33 22.05 -22.01
C LEU A 73 17.78 20.96 -21.08
N GLU A 74 16.58 21.12 -20.55
CA GLU A 74 15.94 20.15 -19.68
C GLU A 74 15.73 18.81 -20.38
N LEU A 75 15.22 18.82 -21.60
CA LEU A 75 15.07 17.62 -22.42
C LEU A 75 16.41 16.95 -22.74
N THR A 76 17.46 17.73 -22.99
CA THR A 76 18.81 17.20 -23.22
C THR A 76 19.34 16.49 -21.97
N VAL A 77 19.20 17.12 -20.79
CA VAL A 77 19.64 16.51 -19.52
C VAL A 77 18.83 15.28 -19.19
N MET A 78 17.50 15.28 -19.46
CA MET A 78 16.66 14.09 -19.33
C MET A 78 17.12 12.98 -20.27
N GLY A 79 17.39 13.29 -21.54
CA GLY A 79 17.89 12.32 -22.53
C GLY A 79 19.23 11.70 -22.10
N LEU A 80 20.16 12.51 -21.59
CA LEU A 80 21.44 12.02 -21.05
C LEU A 80 21.24 11.14 -19.81
N ALA A 81 20.33 11.49 -18.90
CA ALA A 81 20.03 10.69 -17.71
C ALA A 81 19.40 9.34 -18.09
N MET A 82 18.52 9.32 -19.11
CA MET A 82 17.94 8.08 -19.64
C MET A 82 19.00 7.23 -20.35
N GLY A 83 19.86 7.85 -21.17
CA GLY A 83 20.97 7.17 -21.85
C GLY A 83 21.94 6.53 -20.86
N LEU A 84 22.34 7.26 -19.80
CA LEU A 84 23.14 6.70 -18.71
C LEU A 84 22.41 5.57 -17.97
N GLY A 85 21.09 5.67 -17.79
CA GLY A 85 20.28 4.60 -17.20
C GLY A 85 20.33 3.32 -18.02
N THR A 86 20.23 3.44 -19.35
CA THR A 86 20.35 2.32 -20.28
C THR A 86 21.77 1.74 -20.30
N ALA A 87 22.79 2.61 -20.32
CA ALA A 87 24.19 2.19 -20.24
C ALA A 87 24.50 1.44 -18.95
N LEU A 88 23.99 1.91 -17.80
CA LEU A 88 24.10 1.20 -16.52
C LEU A 88 23.47 -0.19 -16.55
N ALA A 89 22.32 -0.35 -17.22
CA ALA A 89 21.65 -1.65 -17.34
C ALA A 89 22.46 -2.66 -18.18
N LEU A 90 23.31 -2.17 -19.08
CA LEU A 90 24.16 -2.99 -19.94
C LEU A 90 25.60 -3.15 -19.39
N THR A 91 25.98 -2.39 -18.38
CA THR A 91 27.32 -2.44 -17.81
C THR A 91 27.39 -3.53 -16.74
N PRO A 92 28.38 -4.45 -16.83
CA PRO A 92 28.60 -5.45 -15.78
C PRO A 92 28.77 -4.80 -14.40
N LEU A 93 28.21 -5.44 -13.39
CA LEU A 93 28.44 -5.04 -12.01
C LEU A 93 29.91 -5.22 -11.64
N PRO A 94 30.44 -4.45 -10.66
CA PRO A 94 31.76 -4.72 -10.10
C PRO A 94 31.84 -6.17 -9.64
N ILE A 95 32.91 -6.85 -10.01
CA ILE A 95 33.12 -8.23 -9.60
C ILE A 95 33.70 -8.20 -8.19
N SER A 96 33.01 -8.84 -7.25
CA SER A 96 33.62 -9.11 -5.94
C SER A 96 34.74 -10.15 -6.14
N ASP A 97 35.91 -9.93 -5.55
CA ASP A 97 37.01 -10.95 -5.50
C ASP A 97 36.66 -12.13 -4.58
N ALA A 98 35.41 -12.21 -4.11
CA ALA A 98 34.94 -13.33 -3.29
C ALA A 98 35.01 -14.66 -4.09
N GLU A 99 35.48 -15.68 -3.41
CA GLU A 99 35.52 -17.04 -3.96
C GLU A 99 34.14 -17.45 -4.47
N PHE A 100 34.06 -18.01 -5.69
CA PHE A 100 32.80 -18.44 -6.29
C PHE A 100 32.17 -19.54 -5.42
N VAL A 101 31.11 -19.20 -4.73
CA VAL A 101 30.25 -20.15 -4.00
C VAL A 101 29.05 -20.47 -4.92
N PRO A 102 28.79 -21.73 -5.25
CA PRO A 102 27.62 -22.08 -6.05
C PRO A 102 26.34 -21.58 -5.36
N PRO A 103 25.42 -20.97 -6.12
CA PRO A 103 24.18 -20.47 -5.54
C PRO A 103 23.36 -21.62 -4.94
N THR A 104 22.78 -21.37 -3.79
CA THR A 104 21.84 -22.30 -3.13
C THR A 104 20.54 -22.41 -3.90
N PRO A 105 19.72 -23.45 -3.71
CA PRO A 105 18.40 -23.54 -4.35
C PRO A 105 17.52 -22.31 -4.12
N ALA A 106 17.54 -21.75 -2.89
CA ALA A 106 16.83 -20.53 -2.57
C ALA A 106 17.32 -19.34 -3.43
N GLN A 107 18.64 -19.14 -3.52
CA GLN A 107 19.22 -18.08 -4.37
C GLN A 107 18.92 -18.24 -5.86
N LEU A 108 18.79 -19.47 -6.36
CA LEU A 108 18.39 -19.71 -7.74
C LEU A 108 16.94 -19.32 -8.01
N LEU A 109 16.07 -19.45 -7.02
CA LEU A 109 14.65 -19.13 -7.13
C LEU A 109 14.37 -17.65 -6.85
N THR A 110 14.88 -17.11 -5.76
CA THR A 110 14.54 -15.77 -5.25
C THR A 110 15.56 -14.69 -5.62
N GLY A 111 16.79 -15.08 -5.96
CA GLY A 111 17.94 -14.18 -6.09
C GLY A 111 18.66 -13.91 -4.77
N ASP A 112 18.04 -14.21 -3.63
CA ASP A 112 18.53 -13.92 -2.28
C ASP A 112 18.85 -15.18 -1.47
N PRO A 113 19.80 -15.08 -0.52
CA PRO A 113 20.10 -16.21 0.36
C PRO A 113 18.94 -16.56 1.27
N LEU A 114 18.83 -17.83 1.63
CA LEU A 114 17.84 -18.30 2.60
C LEU A 114 17.97 -17.51 3.92
N PRO A 115 16.90 -16.89 4.43
CA PRO A 115 16.94 -16.19 5.71
C PRO A 115 17.22 -17.15 6.87
N PRO A 116 17.66 -16.64 8.03
CA PRO A 116 17.84 -17.48 9.22
C PRO A 116 16.52 -18.15 9.64
N GLU A 117 16.60 -19.19 10.46
CA GLU A 117 15.41 -19.87 10.99
C GLU A 117 14.41 -18.87 11.62
N LEU A 118 13.13 -19.04 11.32
CA LEU A 118 12.06 -18.19 11.83
C LEU A 118 11.79 -18.50 13.30
N THR A 119 12.51 -17.83 14.19
CA THR A 119 12.30 -17.87 15.64
C THR A 119 11.33 -16.76 16.07
N GLU A 120 10.85 -16.82 17.33
CA GLU A 120 10.04 -15.72 17.89
C GLU A 120 10.76 -14.36 17.82
N ALA A 121 12.07 -14.34 18.06
CA ALA A 121 12.90 -13.15 17.95
C ALA A 121 12.99 -12.65 16.49
N ALA A 122 13.04 -13.55 15.52
CA ALA A 122 13.16 -13.22 14.10
C ALA A 122 11.99 -12.34 13.61
N TRP A 123 10.80 -12.49 14.17
CA TRP A 123 9.66 -11.61 13.86
C TRP A 123 9.94 -10.12 14.12
N ILE A 124 10.88 -9.80 15.00
CA ILE A 124 11.21 -8.41 15.35
C ILE A 124 12.59 -8.02 14.80
N THR A 125 13.54 -8.96 14.70
CA THR A 125 14.93 -8.66 14.39
C THR A 125 15.28 -8.79 12.91
N VAL A 126 14.51 -9.56 12.13
CA VAL A 126 14.76 -9.74 10.70
C VAL A 126 13.96 -8.70 9.92
N TRP A 127 14.68 -7.97 9.08
CA TRP A 127 14.14 -6.90 8.24
C TRP A 127 14.68 -7.04 6.83
N ASP A 128 13.78 -6.84 5.86
CA ASP A 128 14.11 -6.76 4.45
C ASP A 128 13.37 -5.54 3.86
N PRO A 129 14.03 -4.37 3.84
CA PRO A 129 13.38 -3.12 3.49
C PRO A 129 13.04 -3.01 2.01
N ASP A 130 11.75 -2.84 1.69
CA ASP A 130 11.29 -2.38 0.38
C ASP A 130 11.25 -0.82 0.37
N PRO A 131 12.14 -0.15 -0.39
CA PRO A 131 12.22 1.30 -0.41
C PRO A 131 10.95 1.99 -0.87
N LEU A 132 10.16 1.35 -1.76
CA LEU A 132 8.90 1.90 -2.26
C LEU A 132 7.87 1.97 -1.13
N TRP A 133 7.63 0.84 -0.45
CA TRP A 133 6.65 0.74 0.62
C TRP A 133 7.07 1.49 1.88
N ALA A 134 8.36 1.49 2.20
CA ALA A 134 8.90 2.33 3.27
C ALA A 134 8.61 3.81 3.02
N THR A 135 8.85 4.27 1.79
CA THR A 135 8.55 5.64 1.37
C THR A 135 7.04 5.94 1.44
N ILE A 136 6.20 5.04 0.94
CA ILE A 136 4.73 5.19 0.99
C ILE A 136 4.25 5.33 2.44
N ALA A 137 4.73 4.47 3.34
CA ALA A 137 4.33 4.50 4.74
C ALA A 137 4.75 5.80 5.44
N VAL A 138 6.03 6.20 5.29
CA VAL A 138 6.57 7.43 5.90
C VAL A 138 5.88 8.67 5.34
N LEU A 139 5.73 8.78 4.02
CA LEU A 139 5.04 9.91 3.40
C LEU A 139 3.54 9.89 3.72
N GLY A 140 2.92 8.72 3.84
CA GLY A 140 1.53 8.58 4.25
C GLY A 140 1.28 9.15 5.65
N ILE A 141 2.20 8.92 6.59
CA ILE A 141 2.17 9.55 7.93
C ILE A 141 2.42 11.06 7.82
N ALA A 142 3.48 11.47 7.14
CA ALA A 142 3.90 12.87 7.08
C ALA A 142 2.84 13.77 6.42
N VAL A 143 2.29 13.35 5.28
CA VAL A 143 1.25 14.09 4.54
C VAL A 143 -0.05 14.16 5.35
N TYR A 144 -0.42 13.07 6.03
CA TYR A 144 -1.61 13.06 6.89
C TYR A 144 -1.46 14.01 8.07
N LEU A 145 -0.34 13.94 8.80
CA LEU A 145 -0.07 14.83 9.94
C LEU A 145 0.05 16.29 9.50
N TYR A 146 0.62 16.56 8.32
CA TYR A 146 0.62 17.89 7.73
C TYR A 146 -0.81 18.39 7.46
N GLY A 147 -1.69 17.55 6.90
CA GLY A 147 -3.11 17.89 6.72
C GLY A 147 -3.81 18.21 8.04
N VAL A 148 -3.55 17.41 9.09
CA VAL A 148 -4.08 17.68 10.45
C VAL A 148 -3.56 19.01 11.01
N LYS A 149 -2.27 19.30 10.82
CA LYS A 149 -1.68 20.57 11.22
C LYS A 149 -2.36 21.75 10.52
N VAL A 150 -2.53 21.69 9.19
CA VAL A 150 -3.20 22.75 8.42
C VAL A 150 -4.62 23.02 8.94
N LEU A 151 -5.39 22.00 9.30
CA LEU A 151 -6.71 22.18 9.90
C LEU A 151 -6.62 22.85 11.27
N ARG A 152 -5.70 22.40 12.13
CA ARG A 152 -5.53 22.98 13.48
C ARG A 152 -5.09 24.44 13.45
N ASP A 153 -4.19 24.79 12.52
CA ASP A 153 -3.71 26.16 12.33
C ASP A 153 -4.85 27.10 11.87
N ARG A 154 -5.92 26.56 11.24
CA ARG A 154 -7.14 27.29 10.88
C ARG A 154 -8.20 27.32 12.00
N GLY A 155 -7.95 26.69 13.15
CA GLY A 155 -8.91 26.54 14.25
C GLY A 155 -9.92 25.38 14.08
N ASP A 156 -9.77 24.56 13.04
CA ASP A 156 -10.61 23.40 12.80
C ASP A 156 -10.27 22.25 13.73
N LYS A 157 -11.31 21.54 14.24
CA LYS A 157 -11.12 20.37 15.09
C LYS A 157 -10.97 19.11 14.23
N TRP A 158 -9.87 18.36 14.50
CA TRP A 158 -9.67 17.02 13.98
C TRP A 158 -9.43 16.05 15.13
N PRO A 159 -10.26 14.99 15.28
CA PRO A 159 -10.19 14.12 16.45
C PRO A 159 -9.00 13.17 16.39
N LEU A 160 -8.35 12.94 17.53
CA LEU A 160 -7.26 11.98 17.68
C LEU A 160 -7.69 10.55 17.35
N SER A 161 -8.96 10.21 17.56
CA SER A 161 -9.55 8.92 17.21
C SER A 161 -9.50 8.61 15.69
N ARG A 162 -9.18 9.58 14.84
CA ARG A 162 -8.87 9.38 13.42
C ARG A 162 -7.38 9.34 13.14
N THR A 163 -6.62 10.17 13.85
CA THR A 163 -5.15 10.28 13.61
C THR A 163 -4.42 9.04 14.11
N ILE A 164 -4.76 8.53 15.31
CA ILE A 164 -4.10 7.37 15.90
C ILE A 164 -4.25 6.11 15.01
N PRO A 165 -5.46 5.71 14.60
CA PRO A 165 -5.61 4.54 13.73
C PRO A 165 -4.86 4.68 12.40
N TRP A 166 -4.87 5.87 11.77
CA TRP A 166 -4.11 6.11 10.54
C TRP A 166 -2.62 5.86 10.72
N VAL A 167 -2.02 6.46 11.77
CA VAL A 167 -0.59 6.31 12.05
C VAL A 167 -0.25 4.85 12.35
N LEU A 168 -1.06 4.18 13.18
CA LEU A 168 -0.89 2.75 13.47
C LEU A 168 -1.02 1.90 12.20
N GLY A 169 -1.99 2.19 11.34
CA GLY A 169 -2.17 1.48 10.07
C GLY A 169 -0.95 1.62 9.15
N MET A 170 -0.35 2.81 9.08
CA MET A 170 0.88 3.02 8.31
C MET A 170 2.11 2.35 8.94
N ILE A 171 2.19 2.28 10.26
CA ILE A 171 3.25 1.53 10.97
C ILE A 171 3.11 0.03 10.70
N VAL A 172 1.89 -0.51 10.75
CA VAL A 172 1.64 -1.91 10.43
C VAL A 172 1.93 -2.19 8.95
N LEU A 173 1.52 -1.31 8.05
CA LEU A 173 1.86 -1.40 6.62
C LEU A 173 3.38 -1.44 6.42
N PHE A 174 4.12 -0.54 7.07
CA PHE A 174 5.58 -0.52 7.03
C PHE A 174 6.16 -1.86 7.53
N TYR A 175 5.68 -2.39 8.64
CA TYR A 175 6.16 -3.66 9.18
C TYR A 175 5.88 -4.84 8.24
N VAL A 176 4.68 -4.92 7.68
CA VAL A 176 4.30 -6.02 6.76
C VAL A 176 5.13 -6.01 5.49
N THR A 177 5.50 -4.83 4.99
CA THR A 177 6.21 -4.68 3.72
C THR A 177 7.73 -4.49 3.86
N ASN A 178 8.27 -4.48 5.08
CA ASN A 178 9.71 -4.28 5.31
C ASN A 178 10.28 -5.15 6.43
N GLY A 179 9.42 -5.76 7.25
CA GLY A 179 9.83 -6.61 8.39
C GLY A 179 9.83 -8.09 8.05
N ALA A 180 9.78 -8.92 9.08
CA ALA A 180 9.78 -10.37 8.94
C ALA A 180 8.71 -10.92 7.98
N PRO A 181 7.45 -10.41 7.93
CA PRO A 181 6.50 -10.87 6.93
C PRO A 181 7.02 -10.72 5.50
N HIS A 182 7.71 -9.63 5.18
CA HIS A 182 8.34 -9.42 3.86
C HIS A 182 9.53 -10.36 3.65
N ALA A 183 10.43 -10.45 4.63
CA ALA A 183 11.67 -11.22 4.53
C ALA A 183 11.45 -12.75 4.37
N TYR A 184 10.33 -13.28 4.87
CA TYR A 184 10.07 -14.73 4.86
C TYR A 184 8.97 -15.18 3.90
N GLN A 185 8.16 -14.28 3.34
CA GLN A 185 6.98 -14.65 2.53
C GLN A 185 7.30 -15.44 1.26
N GLU A 186 8.50 -15.30 0.70
CA GLU A 186 8.94 -16.05 -0.48
C GLU A 186 9.41 -17.46 -0.14
N TYR A 187 9.76 -17.69 1.13
CA TYR A 187 10.34 -18.94 1.62
C TYR A 187 9.34 -19.79 2.41
N LEU A 188 8.35 -19.16 3.04
CA LEU A 188 7.33 -19.81 3.89
C LEU A 188 5.94 -19.39 3.44
N PHE A 189 5.13 -20.36 3.05
CA PHE A 189 3.73 -20.12 2.68
C PHE A 189 2.92 -19.57 3.86
N SER A 190 3.20 -20.07 5.08
CA SER A 190 2.56 -19.60 6.32
C SER A 190 2.77 -18.09 6.55
N VAL A 191 4.00 -17.60 6.36
CA VAL A 191 4.33 -16.17 6.52
C VAL A 191 3.76 -15.34 5.39
N HIS A 192 3.79 -15.84 4.15
CA HIS A 192 3.09 -15.23 3.02
C HIS A 192 1.61 -14.98 3.37
N MET A 193 0.94 -15.99 3.93
CA MET A 193 -0.45 -15.87 4.33
C MET A 193 -0.68 -14.87 5.47
N VAL A 194 0.21 -14.83 6.47
CA VAL A 194 0.17 -13.81 7.54
C VAL A 194 0.26 -12.41 6.95
N GLY A 195 1.26 -12.15 6.10
CA GLY A 195 1.44 -10.86 5.43
C GLY A 195 0.18 -10.46 4.63
N HIS A 196 -0.36 -11.41 3.89
CA HIS A 196 -1.58 -11.24 3.09
C HIS A 196 -2.80 -10.86 3.96
N MET A 197 -3.05 -11.57 5.06
CA MET A 197 -4.15 -11.29 5.97
C MET A 197 -3.97 -9.94 6.67
N MET A 198 -2.75 -9.61 7.09
CA MET A 198 -2.47 -8.30 7.66
C MET A 198 -2.75 -7.18 6.65
N LEU A 199 -2.32 -7.35 5.40
CA LEU A 199 -2.46 -6.34 4.36
C LEU A 199 -3.91 -6.13 3.92
N SER A 200 -4.68 -7.22 3.78
CA SER A 200 -6.06 -7.16 3.30
C SER A 200 -7.10 -6.86 4.39
N MET A 201 -6.78 -7.12 5.66
CA MET A 201 -7.74 -6.95 6.76
C MET A 201 -7.26 -5.98 7.85
N LEU A 202 -6.10 -6.23 8.48
CA LEU A 202 -5.65 -5.45 9.63
C LEU A 202 -5.31 -4.00 9.25
N VAL A 203 -4.51 -3.82 8.20
CA VAL A 203 -4.11 -2.48 7.72
C VAL A 203 -5.33 -1.65 7.33
N PRO A 204 -6.30 -2.13 6.51
CA PRO A 204 -7.52 -1.39 6.18
C PRO A 204 -8.38 -1.03 7.39
N VAL A 205 -8.53 -1.93 8.37
CA VAL A 205 -9.30 -1.64 9.60
C VAL A 205 -8.71 -0.48 10.39
N LEU A 206 -7.40 -0.29 10.32
CA LEU A 206 -6.71 0.84 10.93
C LEU A 206 -6.75 2.10 10.05
N LEU A 207 -6.61 1.97 8.73
CA LEU A 207 -6.54 3.12 7.83
C LEU A 207 -7.91 3.79 7.60
N VAL A 208 -8.97 3.02 7.42
CA VAL A 208 -10.32 3.54 7.09
C VAL A 208 -10.84 4.54 8.13
N PRO A 209 -10.75 4.29 9.46
CA PRO A 209 -11.17 5.27 10.47
C PRO A 209 -10.44 6.61 10.38
N GLY A 210 -9.23 6.63 9.79
CA GLY A 210 -8.45 7.84 9.55
C GLY A 210 -9.12 8.85 8.63
N ALA A 211 -10.09 8.43 7.80
CA ALA A 211 -10.83 9.29 6.88
C ALA A 211 -9.92 10.22 6.02
N PRO A 212 -8.97 9.66 5.24
CA PRO A 212 -7.96 10.44 4.51
C PRO A 212 -8.58 11.35 3.43
N VAL A 213 -9.64 10.91 2.76
CA VAL A 213 -10.32 11.69 1.72
C VAL A 213 -11.01 12.92 2.34
N THR A 214 -11.64 12.73 3.50
CA THR A 214 -12.24 13.83 4.27
C THR A 214 -11.17 14.81 4.76
N LEU A 215 -10.05 14.32 5.27
CA LEU A 215 -8.95 15.16 5.70
C LEU A 215 -8.41 16.01 4.53
N LEU A 216 -8.10 15.36 3.40
CA LEU A 216 -7.59 16.03 2.20
C LEU A 216 -8.56 17.11 1.69
N SER A 217 -9.85 16.78 1.61
CA SER A 217 -10.87 17.71 1.12
C SER A 217 -11.08 18.93 2.01
N ARG A 218 -10.84 18.80 3.32
CA ARG A 218 -10.91 19.89 4.29
C ARG A 218 -9.60 20.68 4.38
N ALA A 219 -8.45 20.01 4.32
CA ALA A 219 -7.13 20.65 4.46
C ALA A 219 -6.78 21.51 3.23
N GLN A 220 -7.21 21.11 2.05
CA GLN A 220 -6.95 21.85 0.81
C GLN A 220 -8.19 22.59 0.34
N ALA A 221 -8.05 23.92 0.14
CA ALA A 221 -9.10 24.72 -0.50
C ALA A 221 -9.29 24.29 -1.96
N PRO A 222 -10.53 24.33 -2.49
CA PRO A 222 -10.78 24.08 -3.90
C PRO A 222 -10.04 25.11 -4.76
N ARG A 223 -9.52 24.68 -5.90
CA ARG A 223 -8.86 25.56 -6.84
C ARG A 223 -9.91 26.28 -7.70
N THR A 224 -9.73 27.57 -7.87
CA THR A 224 -10.62 28.44 -8.67
C THR A 224 -10.05 28.81 -10.04
N ASP A 225 -8.78 28.41 -10.31
CA ASP A 225 -8.03 28.71 -11.53
C ASP A 225 -8.27 27.72 -12.68
N GLY A 226 -9.20 26.77 -12.51
CA GLY A 226 -9.45 25.69 -13.48
C GLY A 226 -8.40 24.56 -13.49
N SER A 227 -7.32 24.69 -12.73
CA SER A 227 -6.32 23.63 -12.61
C SER A 227 -6.77 22.55 -11.61
N LYS A 228 -6.27 21.30 -11.79
CA LYS A 228 -6.55 20.20 -10.86
C LYS A 228 -5.37 19.98 -9.93
N GLY A 229 -5.59 20.17 -8.63
CA GLY A 229 -4.65 19.78 -7.58
C GLY A 229 -4.86 18.34 -7.10
N LEU A 230 -4.15 17.93 -6.06
CA LEU A 230 -4.31 16.59 -5.46
C LEU A 230 -5.74 16.33 -4.98
N ARG A 231 -6.38 17.35 -4.36
CA ARG A 231 -7.76 17.28 -3.90
C ARG A 231 -8.73 16.98 -5.05
N GLU A 232 -8.62 17.72 -6.14
CA GLU A 232 -9.50 17.59 -7.30
C GLU A 232 -9.31 16.24 -8.00
N TRP A 233 -8.06 15.74 -8.08
CA TRP A 233 -7.76 14.43 -8.66
C TRP A 233 -8.31 13.28 -7.80
N VAL A 234 -8.15 13.34 -6.47
CA VAL A 234 -8.67 12.31 -5.56
C VAL A 234 -10.20 12.31 -5.57
N LEU A 235 -10.83 13.49 -5.49
CA LEU A 235 -12.29 13.59 -5.56
C LEU A 235 -12.83 13.12 -6.92
N TRP A 236 -12.15 13.44 -8.01
CA TRP A 236 -12.52 12.92 -9.33
C TRP A 236 -12.42 11.39 -9.36
N ALA A 237 -11.33 10.82 -8.90
CA ALA A 237 -11.14 9.37 -8.89
C ALA A 237 -12.23 8.64 -8.10
N VAL A 238 -12.58 9.14 -6.91
CA VAL A 238 -13.63 8.57 -6.05
C VAL A 238 -15.04 8.68 -6.68
N HIS A 239 -15.26 9.67 -7.55
CA HIS A 239 -16.55 9.86 -8.20
C HIS A 239 -16.65 9.28 -9.62
N THR A 240 -15.66 8.50 -10.06
CA THR A 240 -15.74 7.80 -11.35
C THR A 240 -16.82 6.70 -11.30
N PRO A 241 -17.45 6.35 -12.45
CA PRO A 241 -18.39 5.23 -12.54
C PRO A 241 -17.76 3.91 -12.10
N TYR A 242 -16.45 3.73 -12.37
CA TYR A 242 -15.72 2.56 -11.93
C TYR A 242 -15.61 2.50 -10.39
N ALA A 243 -15.18 3.59 -9.75
CA ALA A 243 -15.11 3.68 -8.29
C ALA A 243 -16.52 3.50 -7.66
N TRP A 244 -17.55 4.06 -8.28
CA TRP A 244 -18.94 3.84 -7.87
C TRP A 244 -19.30 2.36 -7.88
N PHE A 245 -18.97 1.63 -8.94
CA PHE A 245 -19.27 0.20 -9.07
C PHE A 245 -18.50 -0.65 -8.06
N ILE A 246 -17.16 -0.48 -7.96
CA ILE A 246 -16.33 -1.31 -7.08
C ILE A 246 -16.53 -1.00 -5.59
N SER A 247 -17.04 0.18 -5.24
CA SER A 247 -17.37 0.56 -3.86
C SER A 247 -18.77 0.11 -3.42
N GLN A 248 -19.56 -0.50 -4.32
CA GLN A 248 -20.82 -1.10 -3.94
C GLN A 248 -20.58 -2.24 -2.94
N PRO A 249 -21.27 -2.28 -1.78
CA PRO A 249 -20.93 -3.20 -0.69
C PRO A 249 -20.89 -4.68 -1.07
N ILE A 250 -21.85 -5.13 -1.90
CA ILE A 250 -21.88 -6.52 -2.37
C ILE A 250 -20.69 -6.77 -3.31
N VAL A 251 -20.41 -5.85 -4.23
CA VAL A 251 -19.27 -5.97 -5.16
C VAL A 251 -17.96 -5.96 -4.40
N ALA A 252 -17.80 -5.05 -3.42
CA ALA A 252 -16.60 -4.98 -2.58
C ALA A 252 -16.41 -6.28 -1.76
N GLY A 253 -17.49 -6.84 -1.19
CA GLY A 253 -17.45 -8.12 -0.47
C GLY A 253 -17.12 -9.29 -1.37
N LEU A 254 -17.75 -9.39 -2.55
CA LEU A 254 -17.45 -10.42 -3.52
C LEU A 254 -16.03 -10.31 -4.07
N ASN A 255 -15.57 -9.09 -4.39
CA ASN A 255 -14.20 -8.86 -4.84
C ASN A 255 -13.20 -9.27 -3.75
N PHE A 256 -13.47 -8.93 -2.50
CA PHE A 256 -12.65 -9.32 -1.36
C PHE A 256 -12.55 -10.84 -1.20
N ALA A 257 -13.67 -11.56 -1.29
CA ALA A 257 -13.70 -13.00 -1.17
C ALA A 257 -13.11 -13.71 -2.40
N LEU A 258 -13.61 -13.38 -3.60
CA LEU A 258 -13.23 -14.10 -4.83
C LEU A 258 -11.78 -13.81 -5.25
N SER A 259 -11.23 -12.63 -4.93
CA SER A 259 -9.84 -12.32 -5.27
C SER A 259 -8.85 -13.27 -4.60
N LEU A 260 -9.14 -13.78 -3.39
CA LEU A 260 -8.35 -14.82 -2.73
C LEU A 260 -8.30 -16.10 -3.55
N VAL A 261 -9.45 -16.63 -3.93
CA VAL A 261 -9.51 -17.88 -4.72
C VAL A 261 -8.84 -17.68 -6.08
N MET A 262 -9.18 -16.59 -6.77
CA MET A 262 -8.58 -16.29 -8.08
C MET A 262 -7.07 -16.10 -7.99
N PHE A 263 -6.57 -15.53 -6.91
CA PHE A 263 -5.14 -15.33 -6.73
C PHE A 263 -4.42 -16.67 -6.52
N TYR A 264 -4.85 -17.49 -5.56
CA TYR A 264 -4.11 -18.72 -5.18
C TYR A 264 -4.28 -19.88 -6.16
N TYR A 265 -5.43 -19.97 -6.86
CA TYR A 265 -5.74 -21.06 -7.79
C TYR A 265 -5.65 -20.68 -9.27
N ALA A 266 -5.17 -19.46 -9.60
CA ALA A 266 -4.87 -19.02 -10.95
C ALA A 266 -3.37 -18.71 -11.10
N PRO A 267 -2.88 -18.42 -12.32
CA PRO A 267 -1.47 -18.07 -12.56
C PRO A 267 -0.96 -16.83 -11.82
N LEU A 268 -1.87 -16.07 -11.18
CA LEU A 268 -1.53 -14.83 -10.45
C LEU A 268 -0.60 -15.06 -9.27
N PHE A 269 -0.79 -16.17 -8.53
CA PHE A 269 0.07 -16.52 -7.40
C PHE A 269 1.50 -16.77 -7.86
N ARG A 270 1.68 -17.56 -8.92
CA ARG A 270 2.99 -17.79 -9.53
C ARG A 270 3.64 -16.48 -9.99
N TRP A 271 2.88 -15.67 -10.73
CA TRP A 271 3.40 -14.38 -11.20
C TRP A 271 3.82 -13.46 -10.05
N ALA A 272 3.06 -13.41 -8.97
CA ALA A 272 3.38 -12.60 -7.80
C ALA A 272 4.56 -13.16 -6.97
N THR A 273 4.85 -14.45 -7.10
CA THR A 273 5.96 -15.10 -6.39
C THR A 273 7.26 -15.02 -7.20
N GLU A 274 7.19 -15.23 -8.53
CA GLU A 274 8.37 -15.27 -9.40
C GLU A 274 8.82 -13.88 -9.89
N GLU A 275 7.89 -12.90 -9.95
CA GLU A 275 8.14 -11.61 -10.59
C GLU A 275 7.94 -10.44 -9.64
N HIS A 276 8.94 -9.58 -9.50
CA HIS A 276 8.86 -8.39 -8.65
C HIS A 276 7.62 -7.52 -8.94
N LEU A 277 7.29 -7.31 -10.23
CA LEU A 277 6.09 -6.53 -10.61
C LEU A 277 4.80 -7.22 -10.17
N GLY A 278 4.74 -8.56 -10.28
CA GLY A 278 3.63 -9.36 -9.79
C GLY A 278 3.45 -9.23 -8.29
N HIS A 279 4.57 -9.27 -7.55
CA HIS A 279 4.59 -9.05 -6.11
C HIS A 279 4.04 -7.68 -5.72
N GLN A 280 4.53 -6.60 -6.34
CA GLN A 280 4.03 -5.24 -6.10
C GLN A 280 2.54 -5.09 -6.43
N TRP A 281 2.08 -5.71 -7.53
CA TRP A 281 0.67 -5.74 -7.89
C TRP A 281 -0.18 -6.43 -6.80
N MET A 282 0.29 -7.55 -6.28
CA MET A 282 -0.36 -8.29 -5.19
C MET A 282 -0.55 -7.40 -3.95
N LEU A 283 0.51 -6.75 -3.48
CA LEU A 283 0.45 -5.87 -2.31
C LEU A 283 -0.57 -4.74 -2.50
N VAL A 284 -0.52 -4.06 -3.66
CA VAL A 284 -1.48 -2.98 -4.00
C VAL A 284 -2.90 -3.51 -4.10
N HIS A 285 -3.09 -4.65 -4.79
CA HIS A 285 -4.43 -5.23 -5.01
C HIS A 285 -5.10 -5.56 -3.68
N PHE A 286 -4.45 -6.34 -2.82
CA PHE A 286 -5.05 -6.77 -1.56
C PHE A 286 -5.26 -5.63 -0.57
N LEU A 287 -4.37 -4.65 -0.55
CA LEU A 287 -4.56 -3.43 0.25
C LEU A 287 -5.80 -2.63 -0.21
N ILE A 288 -5.97 -2.44 -1.53
CA ILE A 288 -7.11 -1.70 -2.10
C ILE A 288 -8.41 -2.47 -1.88
N VAL A 289 -8.42 -3.77 -2.17
CA VAL A 289 -9.61 -4.61 -2.01
C VAL A 289 -10.07 -4.64 -0.56
N GLY A 290 -9.14 -4.83 0.39
CA GLY A 290 -9.43 -4.75 1.82
C GLY A 290 -9.92 -3.36 2.23
N TYR A 291 -9.28 -2.29 1.76
CA TYR A 291 -9.69 -0.92 2.07
C TYR A 291 -11.12 -0.62 1.59
N LEU A 292 -11.45 -1.00 0.37
CA LEU A 292 -12.80 -0.81 -0.20
C LEU A 292 -13.85 -1.62 0.56
N PHE A 293 -13.53 -2.85 0.93
CA PHE A 293 -14.42 -3.69 1.73
C PHE A 293 -14.70 -3.06 3.11
N VAL A 294 -13.65 -2.73 3.86
CA VAL A 294 -13.79 -2.09 5.19
C VAL A 294 -14.49 -0.74 5.09
N GLN A 295 -14.16 0.08 4.08
CA GLN A 295 -14.81 1.36 3.83
C GLN A 295 -16.31 1.19 3.56
N SER A 296 -16.72 0.17 2.80
CA SER A 296 -18.13 -0.12 2.52
C SER A 296 -18.93 -0.44 3.80
N LEU A 297 -18.27 -1.02 4.80
CA LEU A 297 -18.87 -1.41 6.08
C LEU A 297 -18.87 -0.28 7.11
N ILE A 298 -17.73 0.37 7.33
CA ILE A 298 -17.58 1.43 8.35
C ILE A 298 -18.10 2.78 7.84
N GLY A 299 -17.80 3.13 6.58
CA GLY A 299 -18.35 4.31 5.91
C GLY A 299 -17.97 5.65 6.53
N VAL A 300 -16.69 5.85 6.88
CA VAL A 300 -16.22 7.09 7.53
C VAL A 300 -15.99 8.21 6.54
N ASP A 301 -15.39 7.91 5.38
CA ASP A 301 -15.23 8.83 4.26
C ASP A 301 -16.53 8.89 3.40
N PRO A 302 -16.71 9.94 2.61
CA PRO A 302 -17.81 10.03 1.67
C PRO A 302 -17.82 8.83 0.73
N GLN A 303 -18.96 8.16 0.66
CA GLN A 303 -19.16 7.01 -0.23
C GLN A 303 -20.51 7.12 -0.94
N PRO A 304 -20.61 6.66 -2.19
CA PRO A 304 -21.86 6.74 -2.97
C PRO A 304 -22.95 5.81 -2.42
N HIS A 305 -22.57 4.72 -1.77
CA HIS A 305 -23.49 3.72 -1.24
C HIS A 305 -23.52 3.72 0.28
N LYS A 306 -24.71 3.75 0.86
CA LYS A 306 -24.93 3.64 2.31
C LYS A 306 -25.83 2.45 2.61
N PRO A 307 -25.28 1.22 2.67
CA PRO A 307 -26.07 0.03 2.96
C PRO A 307 -26.65 0.10 4.37
N GLY A 308 -27.82 -0.51 4.55
CA GLY A 308 -28.41 -0.70 5.87
C GLY A 308 -27.53 -1.60 6.75
N TYR A 309 -27.61 -1.42 8.06
CA TYR A 309 -26.80 -2.22 9.02
C TYR A 309 -26.98 -3.73 8.89
N PRO A 310 -28.20 -4.28 8.62
CA PRO A 310 -28.36 -5.71 8.41
C PRO A 310 -27.52 -6.23 7.23
N ILE A 311 -27.47 -5.50 6.11
CA ILE A 311 -26.65 -5.88 4.93
C ILE A 311 -25.17 -5.88 5.28
N LYS A 312 -24.69 -4.89 6.06
CA LYS A 312 -23.30 -4.84 6.55
C LYS A 312 -22.95 -6.07 7.37
N LEU A 313 -23.82 -6.49 8.28
CA LEU A 313 -23.61 -7.68 9.12
C LEU A 313 -23.68 -8.98 8.29
N MET A 314 -24.59 -9.07 7.34
CA MET A 314 -24.63 -10.22 6.41
C MET A 314 -23.35 -10.34 5.59
N LEU A 315 -22.82 -9.23 5.09
CA LEU A 315 -21.55 -9.23 4.35
C LEU A 315 -20.38 -9.65 5.26
N LEU A 316 -20.33 -9.18 6.50
CA LEU A 316 -19.31 -9.58 7.47
C LEU A 316 -19.39 -11.09 7.77
N ILE A 317 -20.57 -11.61 8.05
CA ILE A 317 -20.77 -13.05 8.31
C ILE A 317 -20.40 -13.88 7.07
N GLY A 318 -20.82 -13.43 5.89
CA GLY A 318 -20.53 -14.12 4.63
C GLY A 318 -19.03 -14.16 4.31
N THR A 319 -18.32 -13.05 4.49
CA THR A 319 -16.88 -12.99 4.26
C THR A 319 -16.10 -13.78 5.32
N MET A 320 -16.52 -13.75 6.59
CA MET A 320 -15.91 -14.55 7.65
C MET A 320 -16.07 -16.05 7.37
N ALA A 321 -17.28 -16.49 7.03
CA ALA A 321 -17.53 -17.88 6.65
C ALA A 321 -16.67 -18.29 5.43
N PHE A 322 -16.57 -17.42 4.44
CA PHE A 322 -15.73 -17.66 3.27
C PHE A 322 -14.25 -17.85 3.64
N HIS A 323 -13.68 -16.98 4.50
CA HIS A 323 -12.29 -17.10 4.97
C HIS A 323 -12.07 -18.41 5.74
N ALA A 324 -13.02 -18.79 6.59
CA ALA A 324 -12.97 -20.07 7.31
C ALA A 324 -12.95 -21.26 6.35
N PHE A 325 -13.83 -21.29 5.34
CA PHE A 325 -13.83 -22.35 4.34
C PHE A 325 -12.58 -22.35 3.46
N PHE A 326 -12.09 -21.19 3.07
CA PHE A 326 -10.85 -21.05 2.31
C PHE A 326 -9.66 -21.57 3.11
N GLY A 327 -9.49 -21.15 4.36
CA GLY A 327 -8.42 -21.61 5.25
C GLY A 327 -8.52 -23.11 5.51
N LEU A 328 -9.72 -23.62 5.78
CA LEU A 328 -9.93 -25.05 5.97
C LEU A 328 -9.63 -25.86 4.69
N GLY A 329 -9.93 -25.31 3.51
CA GLY A 329 -9.55 -25.88 2.22
C GLY A 329 -8.03 -26.03 2.11
N LEU A 330 -7.29 -24.97 2.37
CA LEU A 330 -5.80 -24.99 2.37
C LEU A 330 -5.21 -25.96 3.39
N MET A 331 -5.79 -26.04 4.60
CA MET A 331 -5.34 -26.97 5.64
C MET A 331 -5.50 -28.45 5.24
N ASN A 332 -6.51 -28.77 4.44
CA ASN A 332 -6.81 -30.13 4.00
C ASN A 332 -6.30 -30.45 2.58
N GLU A 333 -5.65 -29.48 1.93
CA GLU A 333 -5.07 -29.69 0.60
C GLU A 333 -3.96 -30.74 0.66
N ARG A 334 -4.00 -31.68 -0.28
CA ARG A 334 -3.01 -32.78 -0.35
C ARG A 334 -1.82 -32.44 -1.23
N GLY A 335 -1.95 -31.44 -2.04
CA GLY A 335 -0.91 -30.93 -2.95
C GLY A 335 -0.33 -29.63 -2.45
N LEU A 336 0.98 -29.47 -2.58
CA LEU A 336 1.64 -28.21 -2.29
C LEU A 336 1.39 -27.21 -3.43
N LEU A 337 0.85 -26.06 -3.11
CA LEU A 337 0.73 -24.94 -4.05
C LEU A 337 2.13 -24.45 -4.43
N LEU A 338 2.39 -24.27 -5.71
CA LEU A 338 3.71 -23.93 -6.25
C LEU A 338 4.80 -24.86 -5.68
N ALA A 339 4.61 -26.18 -5.85
CA ALA A 339 5.56 -27.19 -5.32
C ALA A 339 6.99 -27.03 -5.86
N ASP A 340 7.13 -26.56 -7.09
CA ASP A 340 8.39 -26.20 -7.75
C ASP A 340 9.06 -24.96 -7.13
N TRP A 341 8.32 -24.13 -6.39
CA TRP A 341 8.84 -22.99 -5.64
C TRP A 341 9.08 -23.38 -4.17
N PHE A 342 8.03 -23.51 -3.35
CA PHE A 342 8.16 -23.77 -1.92
C PHE A 342 8.79 -25.12 -1.58
N GLY A 343 8.57 -26.13 -2.41
CA GLY A 343 9.17 -27.46 -2.25
C GLY A 343 10.64 -27.55 -2.66
N SER A 344 11.12 -26.59 -3.46
CA SER A 344 12.48 -26.60 -4.03
C SER A 344 13.43 -25.61 -3.37
N MET A 345 13.00 -24.86 -2.33
CA MET A 345 13.81 -23.86 -1.62
C MET A 345 15.07 -24.42 -0.93
N GLY A 346 15.13 -25.72 -0.66
CA GLY A 346 16.25 -26.33 0.06
C GLY A 346 16.34 -25.88 1.51
N ARG A 347 15.21 -25.51 2.15
CA ARG A 347 15.16 -25.14 3.57
C ARG A 347 15.61 -26.33 4.44
N THR A 348 16.46 -26.04 5.41
CA THR A 348 16.94 -27.01 6.42
C THR A 348 16.31 -26.78 7.79
N TRP A 349 15.42 -25.81 7.92
CA TRP A 349 14.73 -25.41 9.14
C TRP A 349 13.23 -25.22 8.89
N GLY A 350 12.47 -25.18 9.98
CA GLY A 350 11.01 -25.06 9.95
C GLY A 350 10.30 -26.34 9.50
N ASP A 351 8.99 -26.26 9.38
CA ASP A 351 8.15 -27.37 9.00
C ASP A 351 8.33 -27.78 7.52
N ASP A 352 7.94 -29.01 7.20
CA ASP A 352 7.81 -29.47 5.81
C ASP A 352 6.91 -28.49 5.02
N PRO A 353 7.19 -28.22 3.74
CA PRO A 353 6.44 -27.25 2.94
C PRO A 353 4.92 -27.48 2.93
N LEU A 354 4.46 -28.73 2.93
CA LEU A 354 3.03 -29.03 2.98
C LEU A 354 2.44 -28.76 4.37
N ALA A 355 3.18 -29.07 5.43
CA ALA A 355 2.79 -28.71 6.79
C ALA A 355 2.75 -27.19 7.00
N ASP A 356 3.74 -26.47 6.48
CA ASP A 356 3.78 -25.00 6.48
C ASP A 356 2.60 -24.39 5.71
N GLN A 357 2.19 -24.98 4.58
CA GLN A 357 0.97 -24.58 3.87
C GLN A 357 -0.29 -24.77 4.73
N ALA A 358 -0.38 -25.87 5.45
CA ALA A 358 -1.51 -26.11 6.35
C ALA A 358 -1.55 -25.06 7.49
N VAL A 359 -0.39 -24.68 8.03
CA VAL A 359 -0.26 -23.56 9.00
C VAL A 359 -0.70 -22.26 8.35
N GLY A 360 -0.34 -21.99 7.09
CA GLY A 360 -0.82 -20.84 6.32
C GLY A 360 -2.35 -20.82 6.19
N GLY A 361 -2.97 -21.99 5.95
CA GLY A 361 -4.42 -22.15 5.96
C GLY A 361 -5.05 -21.78 7.31
N ALA A 362 -4.42 -22.20 8.42
CA ALA A 362 -4.86 -21.83 9.76
C ALA A 362 -4.75 -20.32 10.02
N PHE A 363 -3.69 -19.67 9.53
CA PHE A 363 -3.56 -18.21 9.59
C PHE A 363 -4.61 -17.48 8.74
N ALA A 364 -4.92 -17.97 7.54
CA ALA A 364 -5.98 -17.42 6.71
C ALA A 364 -7.33 -17.40 7.44
N TRP A 365 -7.61 -18.43 8.21
CA TRP A 365 -8.80 -18.48 9.05
C TRP A 365 -8.65 -17.61 10.31
N GLY A 366 -7.67 -17.88 11.17
CA GLY A 366 -7.60 -17.32 12.52
C GLY A 366 -7.22 -15.84 12.58
N VAL A 367 -6.25 -15.39 11.77
CA VAL A 367 -5.80 -13.98 11.77
C VAL A 367 -6.91 -13.04 11.26
N GLY A 368 -7.74 -13.50 10.32
CA GLY A 368 -8.87 -12.75 9.80
C GLY A 368 -10.00 -12.50 10.81
N GLU A 369 -10.11 -13.31 11.86
CA GLU A 369 -11.19 -13.18 12.84
C GLU A 369 -11.05 -11.90 13.69
N LEU A 370 -9.85 -11.54 14.14
CA LEU A 370 -9.62 -10.37 14.98
C LEU A 370 -10.06 -9.06 14.33
N PRO A 371 -9.63 -8.71 13.10
CA PRO A 371 -10.13 -7.53 12.40
C PRO A 371 -11.64 -7.56 12.18
N THR A 372 -12.21 -8.73 11.89
CA THR A 372 -13.66 -8.90 11.67
C THR A 372 -14.45 -8.61 12.94
N ILE A 373 -13.97 -9.06 14.11
CA ILE A 373 -14.58 -8.73 15.40
C ILE A 373 -14.55 -7.22 15.63
N VAL A 374 -13.44 -6.56 15.36
CA VAL A 374 -13.32 -5.10 15.50
C VAL A 374 -14.32 -4.37 14.59
N ILE A 375 -14.40 -4.76 13.30
CA ILE A 375 -15.37 -4.17 12.37
C ILE A 375 -16.80 -4.41 12.87
N THR A 376 -17.10 -5.62 13.33
CA THR A 376 -18.44 -5.97 13.86
C THR A 376 -18.82 -5.06 15.03
N LEU A 377 -17.91 -4.86 15.98
CA LEU A 377 -18.14 -3.97 17.13
C LEU A 377 -18.36 -2.52 16.66
N ILE A 378 -17.62 -2.04 15.67
CA ILE A 378 -17.81 -0.70 15.10
C ILE A 378 -19.20 -0.60 14.45
N VAL A 379 -19.58 -1.56 13.60
CA VAL A 379 -20.86 -1.55 12.88
C VAL A 379 -22.04 -1.64 13.84
N VAL A 380 -21.98 -2.54 14.85
CA VAL A 380 -23.02 -2.67 15.88
C VAL A 380 -23.14 -1.38 16.70
N THR A 381 -22.02 -0.78 17.10
CA THR A 381 -22.02 0.49 17.81
C THR A 381 -22.63 1.62 16.98
N GLN A 382 -22.31 1.68 15.68
CA GLN A 382 -22.91 2.64 14.75
C GLN A 382 -24.40 2.41 14.62
N TRP A 383 -24.85 1.17 14.51
CA TRP A 383 -26.26 0.80 14.43
C TRP A 383 -27.03 1.25 15.69
N TYR A 384 -26.54 0.86 16.86
CA TYR A 384 -27.14 1.26 18.15
C TYR A 384 -27.29 2.78 18.28
N ARG A 385 -26.23 3.53 17.93
CA ARG A 385 -26.28 5.00 17.94
C ARG A 385 -27.24 5.58 16.92
N SER A 386 -27.41 4.94 15.77
CA SER A 386 -28.35 5.33 14.72
C SER A 386 -29.79 5.13 15.19
N ASP A 387 -30.07 3.97 15.79
CA ASP A 387 -31.39 3.60 16.31
C ASP A 387 -31.85 4.57 17.43
N ILE A 388 -30.98 4.88 18.37
CA ILE A 388 -31.27 5.89 19.41
C ILE A 388 -31.60 7.26 18.79
N ARG A 389 -30.87 7.69 17.77
CA ARG A 389 -31.13 8.97 17.11
C ARG A 389 -32.46 8.97 16.37
N GLU A 390 -32.81 7.87 15.75
CA GLU A 390 -34.07 7.72 15.03
C GLU A 390 -35.26 7.70 16.00
N ARG A 391 -35.19 6.96 17.11
CA ARG A 391 -36.21 6.99 18.18
C ARG A 391 -36.44 8.40 18.72
N LYS A 392 -35.37 9.12 19.08
CA LYS A 392 -35.48 10.51 19.53
C LYS A 392 -36.07 11.46 18.47
N ARG A 393 -35.89 11.17 17.19
CA ARG A 393 -36.51 11.94 16.11
C ARG A 393 -38.00 11.67 16.00
N LEU A 394 -38.42 10.39 16.10
CA LEU A 394 -39.81 9.97 16.06
C LEU A 394 -40.59 10.51 17.28
N ASP A 395 -40.00 10.42 18.48
CA ASP A 395 -40.60 10.98 19.71
C ASP A 395 -40.87 12.49 19.53
N ARG A 396 -39.88 13.26 19.06
CA ARG A 396 -40.06 14.70 18.81
C ARG A 396 -41.09 14.99 17.70
N GLN A 397 -41.26 14.13 16.72
CA GLN A 397 -42.31 14.26 15.71
C GLN A 397 -43.70 13.99 16.31
N ALA A 398 -43.82 12.94 17.12
CA ALA A 398 -45.06 12.61 17.83
C ALA A 398 -45.50 13.76 18.76
N ASP A 399 -44.58 14.31 19.57
CA ASP A 399 -44.86 15.46 20.45
C ASP A 399 -45.36 16.70 19.66
N ARG A 400 -44.77 16.96 18.47
CA ARG A 400 -45.19 18.09 17.61
C ARG A 400 -46.55 17.88 16.98
N THR A 401 -46.93 16.63 16.67
CA THR A 401 -48.22 16.30 16.07
C THR A 401 -49.30 16.32 17.13
N GLY A 402 -49.04 15.76 18.32
CA GLY A 402 -49.96 15.77 19.44
C GLY A 402 -50.25 17.20 19.94
N ASN A 403 -49.30 18.13 19.96
CA ASN A 403 -49.56 19.55 20.31
C ASN A 403 -50.38 20.27 19.24
N LYS A 404 -50.34 19.88 17.97
CA LYS A 404 -51.16 20.49 16.92
C LYS A 404 -52.61 20.04 16.89
N GLU A 405 -52.91 18.89 17.49
CA GLU A 405 -54.29 18.37 17.64
C GLU A 405 -54.97 18.94 18.91
N LEU A 406 -54.23 19.62 19.78
CA LEU A 406 -54.73 20.25 21.02
C LEU A 406 -54.93 21.79 20.88
N GLU A 407 -54.47 22.40 19.76
CA GLU A 407 -54.73 23.80 19.37
C GLU A 407 -55.92 23.85 18.37
#